data_61aba05d0226455165c81dffd54f21d2
#
_entry.id   61aba05d0226455165c81dffd54f21d2
#
_cell.length_a   1.000
_cell.length_b   1.000
_cell.length_c   1.000
_cell.angle_alpha   90.00
_cell.angle_beta   90.00
_cell.angle_gamma   90.00
#
_symmetry.space_group_name_H-M   'P 1'
#
loop_
_entity.id
_entity.type
_entity.pdbx_description
1 polymer ?
#
loop_
_entity_poly.entity_id
_entity_poly.type
_entity_poly.pdbx_seq_one_letter_code
_entity_poly.pdbx_strand_id
1 'polypeptide(L)'
;MALLRFAGDGSSSNTASGNTVSRFRLTLALVIVLLFGWEPVLAQSASSDSAQFQARIDEIARGLTGHPRLKNVSDQKRQQLAEFVVGNMLFVLMHETGHALVTEMELPVLGRDEDAADAFAVVMLLKVGTAMSHRVVVEAAKAWFLTDLRDKKEGDKPELYDSHGLSEQRAYQIVCLMVGSNKEEFKDLAEETNLPEERQETCQRDYKHASWSWAKVLESHLRAAEQPKQNIETTYWPGKGEFDIYEQSFRSLRMLETVAGRLADQYVWPHPIGLEMASCGEINAKWQPENRKTFLCYELAQDFAELYRDYGQEWNAPPKEKWWQPKWWKRAKKG
;
A
#
# COMPACT_ATOMS: atom_id res chain seq x y z
N MET A 1 -35.97 23.78 -25.64
CA MET A 1 -35.80 25.10 -26.26
C MET A 1 -34.34 25.49 -25.98
N ALA A 2 -33.39 25.65 -26.87
CA ALA A 2 -33.33 25.66 -28.31
C ALA A 2 -32.00 25.02 -28.77
N LEU A 3 -32.09 24.29 -29.85
CA LEU A 3 -31.01 23.79 -30.67
C LEU A 3 -30.26 24.95 -31.37
N LEU A 4 -28.95 24.83 -31.53
CA LEU A 4 -28.25 25.47 -32.66
C LEU A 4 -27.21 24.49 -33.23
N ARG A 5 -27.52 24.00 -34.42
CA ARG A 5 -26.65 23.39 -35.41
C ARG A 5 -25.90 24.48 -36.15
N PHE A 6 -24.66 24.23 -36.51
CA PHE A 6 -24.07 24.79 -37.73
C PHE A 6 -23.29 23.69 -38.46
N ALA A 7 -23.74 23.51 -39.71
CA ALA A 7 -23.08 22.76 -40.78
C ALA A 7 -22.58 23.74 -41.84
N GLY A 8 -21.64 23.32 -42.68
CA GLY A 8 -21.24 23.97 -43.92
C GLY A 8 -19.77 23.75 -44.20
N ASP A 9 -19.37 22.82 -44.94
CA ASP A 9 -19.22 22.60 -46.39
C ASP A 9 -18.19 23.50 -47.11
N GLY A 10 -17.32 22.84 -47.91
CA GLY A 10 -16.86 23.38 -49.17
C GLY A 10 -15.38 23.28 -49.47
N SER A 11 -14.92 22.21 -50.06
CA SER A 11 -14.40 21.98 -51.43
C SER A 11 -13.04 22.58 -51.81
N SER A 12 -12.12 21.69 -52.08
CA SER A 12 -11.39 21.38 -53.34
C SER A 12 -10.55 22.49 -54.02
N SER A 13 -9.29 22.16 -54.28
CA SER A 13 -8.79 22.07 -55.69
C SER A 13 -7.33 21.60 -55.75
N ASN A 14 -7.10 20.70 -56.70
CA ASN A 14 -5.83 20.20 -57.21
C ASN A 14 -4.94 21.29 -57.80
N THR A 15 -3.63 21.09 -57.75
CA THR A 15 -2.81 21.07 -59.00
C THR A 15 -1.48 20.37 -58.78
N ALA A 16 -1.10 19.63 -59.81
CA ALA A 16 0.07 18.76 -59.91
C ALA A 16 1.34 19.52 -60.33
N SER A 17 2.42 18.79 -60.27
CA SER A 17 3.58 18.73 -61.18
C SER A 17 4.94 19.02 -60.57
N GLY A 18 5.88 18.09 -60.81
CA GLY A 18 7.29 18.36 -60.80
C GLY A 18 8.18 17.22 -60.32
N ASN A 19 8.44 16.24 -61.18
CA ASN A 19 9.52 15.25 -61.06
C ASN A 19 10.89 15.90 -60.90
N THR A 20 11.68 15.46 -59.96
CA THR A 20 13.13 15.34 -60.13
C THR A 20 13.67 14.16 -59.34
N VAL A 21 14.09 13.15 -60.08
CA VAL A 21 14.84 11.97 -59.59
C VAL A 21 16.28 12.42 -59.34
N SER A 22 16.72 12.36 -58.13
CA SER A 22 18.16 12.39 -57.80
C SER A 22 18.51 11.16 -56.97
N ARG A 23 19.33 10.34 -57.63
CA ARG A 23 19.94 9.13 -57.06
C ARG A 23 20.94 9.53 -55.98
N PHE A 24 20.71 9.08 -54.75
CA PHE A 24 21.80 8.90 -53.78
C PHE A 24 21.81 7.44 -53.32
N ARG A 25 22.95 6.83 -53.65
CA ARG A 25 23.28 5.45 -53.31
C ARG A 25 23.60 5.33 -51.82
N LEU A 26 23.12 4.24 -51.27
CA LEU A 26 23.65 3.43 -50.16
C LEU A 26 24.79 4.04 -49.31
N THR A 27 24.48 4.23 -48.04
CA THR A 27 25.33 3.71 -46.97
C THR A 27 24.41 3.15 -45.89
N LEU A 28 24.08 1.88 -46.06
CA LEU A 28 23.44 1.03 -45.07
C LEU A 28 24.59 0.37 -44.31
N ALA A 29 25.06 1.00 -43.25
CA ALA A 29 25.93 0.33 -42.28
C ALA A 29 25.85 1.01 -40.92
N LEU A 30 25.60 0.22 -39.89
CA LEU A 30 25.77 0.46 -38.47
C LEU A 30 24.85 1.49 -37.77
N VAL A 31 23.58 1.14 -37.57
CA VAL A 31 22.80 1.58 -36.43
C VAL A 31 22.04 0.36 -35.83
N ILE A 32 22.71 -0.72 -35.52
CA ILE A 32 22.18 -1.89 -34.82
C ILE A 32 23.05 -2.23 -33.59
N VAL A 33 23.46 -1.24 -32.80
CA VAL A 33 24.19 -1.51 -31.53
C VAL A 33 23.80 -0.53 -30.43
N LEU A 34 22.62 0.03 -30.41
CA LEU A 34 22.18 0.88 -29.28
C LEU A 34 20.79 0.57 -28.74
N LEU A 35 20.22 -0.63 -28.99
CA LEU A 35 18.93 -1.00 -28.44
C LEU A 35 18.96 -2.12 -27.38
N PHE A 36 20.13 -2.54 -26.94
CA PHE A 36 20.25 -3.63 -25.94
C PHE A 36 21.00 -3.26 -24.65
N GLY A 37 21.09 -1.98 -24.30
CA GLY A 37 21.94 -1.51 -23.20
C GLY A 37 21.24 -0.94 -21.95
N TRP A 38 19.92 -0.97 -21.86
CA TRP A 38 19.23 -0.30 -20.72
C TRP A 38 18.46 -1.21 -19.76
N GLU A 39 18.28 -2.47 -20.06
CA GLU A 39 17.59 -3.40 -19.16
C GLU A 39 18.37 -3.81 -17.90
N PRO A 40 19.70 -3.94 -17.88
CA PRO A 40 20.38 -4.44 -16.70
C PRO A 40 20.47 -3.42 -15.53
N VAL A 41 20.38 -2.12 -15.78
CA VAL A 41 20.54 -1.10 -14.72
C VAL A 41 19.30 -0.99 -13.84
N LEU A 42 18.11 -1.04 -14.40
CA LEU A 42 16.87 -0.98 -13.61
C LEU A 42 16.61 -2.29 -12.85
N ALA A 43 16.89 -3.43 -13.46
CA ALA A 43 16.79 -4.73 -12.80
C ALA A 43 17.83 -4.89 -11.67
N GLN A 44 19.02 -4.33 -11.84
CA GLN A 44 20.08 -4.38 -10.84
C GLN A 44 19.79 -3.46 -9.65
N SER A 45 19.16 -2.29 -9.84
CA SER A 45 18.74 -1.42 -8.74
C SER A 45 17.61 -2.04 -7.92
N ALA A 46 16.60 -2.61 -8.57
CA ALA A 46 15.47 -3.27 -7.89
C ALA A 46 15.92 -4.51 -7.09
N SER A 47 16.89 -5.27 -7.59
CA SER A 47 17.45 -6.41 -6.86
C SER A 47 18.30 -5.99 -5.65
N SER A 48 19.05 -4.87 -5.76
CA SER A 48 19.83 -4.32 -4.66
C SER A 48 18.93 -3.81 -3.53
N ASP A 49 17.86 -3.12 -3.86
CA ASP A 49 16.91 -2.56 -2.88
C ASP A 49 16.18 -3.68 -2.12
N SER A 50 15.76 -4.73 -2.82
CA SER A 50 15.15 -5.91 -2.21
C SER A 50 16.13 -6.63 -1.27
N ALA A 51 17.38 -6.80 -1.66
CA ALA A 51 18.39 -7.44 -0.83
C ALA A 51 18.73 -6.60 0.41
N GLN A 52 18.82 -5.28 0.28
CA GLN A 52 19.05 -4.39 1.42
C GLN A 52 17.87 -4.41 2.40
N PHE A 53 16.66 -4.39 1.90
CA PHE A 53 15.48 -4.52 2.76
C PHE A 53 15.47 -5.86 3.51
N GLN A 54 15.73 -6.97 2.81
CA GLN A 54 15.79 -8.29 3.44
C GLN A 54 16.87 -8.36 4.53
N ALA A 55 18.06 -7.81 4.29
CA ALA A 55 19.11 -7.75 5.27
C ALA A 55 18.71 -6.98 6.55
N ARG A 56 17.91 -5.92 6.40
CA ARG A 56 17.36 -5.17 7.54
C ARG A 56 16.28 -5.93 8.28
N ILE A 57 15.40 -6.64 7.58
CA ILE A 57 14.41 -7.54 8.21
C ILE A 57 15.13 -8.62 9.02
N ASP A 58 16.21 -9.19 8.51
CA ASP A 58 17.03 -10.19 9.20
C ASP A 58 17.70 -9.59 10.46
N GLU A 59 18.12 -8.34 10.41
CA GLU A 59 18.67 -7.62 11.57
C GLU A 59 17.59 -7.43 12.66
N ILE A 60 16.41 -6.99 12.28
CA ILE A 60 15.26 -6.85 13.19
C ILE A 60 14.88 -8.19 13.80
N ALA A 61 14.79 -9.25 12.99
CA ALA A 61 14.49 -10.59 13.47
C ALA A 61 15.51 -11.08 14.51
N ARG A 62 16.80 -10.77 14.31
CA ARG A 62 17.84 -11.06 15.31
C ARG A 62 17.65 -10.22 16.58
N GLY A 63 17.32 -8.94 16.46
CA GLY A 63 17.04 -8.07 17.60
C GLY A 63 15.88 -8.60 18.47
N LEU A 64 14.83 -9.14 17.82
CA LEU A 64 13.68 -9.70 18.52
C LEU A 64 13.99 -11.01 19.29
N THR A 65 15.17 -11.61 19.15
CA THR A 65 15.55 -12.87 19.83
C THR A 65 15.50 -12.74 21.37
N GLY A 66 15.86 -11.56 21.89
CA GLY A 66 15.83 -11.27 23.34
C GLY A 66 14.51 -10.74 23.86
N HIS A 67 13.52 -10.53 22.99
CA HIS A 67 12.26 -9.90 23.38
C HIS A 67 11.46 -10.80 24.35
N PRO A 68 11.02 -10.29 25.53
CA PRO A 68 10.41 -11.11 26.58
C PRO A 68 9.19 -11.91 26.11
N ARG A 69 8.36 -11.30 25.26
CA ARG A 69 7.11 -11.90 24.78
C ARG A 69 7.29 -12.81 23.54
N LEU A 70 8.51 -12.88 22.96
CA LEU A 70 8.81 -13.63 21.73
C LEU A 70 9.83 -14.75 21.92
N LYS A 71 10.15 -15.12 23.16
CA LYS A 71 11.20 -16.09 23.53
C LYS A 71 11.07 -17.45 22.85
N ASN A 72 9.85 -17.93 22.60
CA ASN A 72 9.57 -19.26 22.05
C ASN A 72 9.34 -19.28 20.54
N VAL A 73 9.64 -18.19 19.84
CA VAL A 73 9.48 -18.08 18.38
C VAL A 73 10.76 -18.60 17.71
N SER A 74 10.64 -19.57 16.77
CA SER A 74 11.78 -20.07 15.98
C SER A 74 12.39 -18.99 15.10
N ASP A 75 13.64 -19.15 14.66
CA ASP A 75 14.32 -18.16 13.82
C ASP A 75 13.58 -17.87 12.53
N GLN A 76 13.10 -18.91 11.85
CA GLN A 76 12.31 -18.75 10.63
C GLN A 76 11.01 -17.97 10.90
N LYS A 77 10.32 -18.28 11.97
CA LYS A 77 9.08 -17.58 12.34
C LYS A 77 9.37 -16.14 12.77
N ARG A 78 10.53 -15.86 13.40
CA ARG A 78 10.95 -14.50 13.75
C ARG A 78 11.17 -13.61 12.53
N GLN A 79 11.75 -14.16 11.47
CA GLN A 79 11.96 -13.44 10.21
C GLN A 79 10.62 -13.05 9.58
N GLN A 80 9.68 -14.00 9.48
CA GLN A 80 8.33 -13.74 8.99
C GLN A 80 7.57 -12.74 9.89
N LEU A 81 7.72 -12.86 11.20
CA LEU A 81 7.15 -11.94 12.17
C LEU A 81 7.72 -10.52 12.00
N ALA A 82 9.04 -10.38 11.83
CA ALA A 82 9.66 -9.08 11.60
C ALA A 82 9.14 -8.43 10.29
N GLU A 83 9.02 -9.21 9.22
CA GLU A 83 8.44 -8.74 7.96
C GLU A 83 6.98 -8.30 8.13
N PHE A 84 6.19 -9.10 8.85
CA PHE A 84 4.79 -8.79 9.16
C PHE A 84 4.66 -7.50 9.97
N VAL A 85 5.44 -7.32 11.02
CA VAL A 85 5.41 -6.10 11.87
C VAL A 85 5.81 -4.88 11.07
N VAL A 86 6.94 -4.94 10.34
CA VAL A 86 7.42 -3.81 9.54
C VAL A 86 6.43 -3.45 8.43
N GLY A 87 5.89 -4.46 7.75
CA GLY A 87 4.88 -4.27 6.70
C GLY A 87 3.64 -3.56 7.22
N ASN A 88 3.11 -4.03 8.35
CA ASN A 88 1.91 -3.45 8.95
C ASN A 88 2.15 -2.04 9.48
N MET A 89 3.26 -1.79 10.16
CA MET A 89 3.59 -0.44 10.64
C MET A 89 3.77 0.56 9.49
N LEU A 90 4.33 0.14 8.36
CA LEU A 90 4.41 0.98 7.17
C LEU A 90 3.04 1.20 6.52
N PHE A 91 2.20 0.18 6.46
CA PHE A 91 0.83 0.32 5.97
C PHE A 91 0.03 1.30 6.82
N VAL A 92 0.08 1.16 8.15
CA VAL A 92 -0.60 2.07 9.08
C VAL A 92 -0.07 3.50 8.94
N LEU A 93 1.25 3.70 8.79
CA LEU A 93 1.81 5.03 8.52
C LEU A 93 1.25 5.64 7.24
N MET A 94 1.07 4.84 6.19
CA MET A 94 0.44 5.31 4.94
C MET A 94 -1.06 5.58 5.11
N HIS A 95 -1.76 4.80 5.92
CA HIS A 95 -3.17 5.02 6.26
C HIS A 95 -3.34 6.36 7.01
N GLU A 96 -2.57 6.60 8.06
CA GLU A 96 -2.58 7.87 8.80
C GLU A 96 -2.16 9.07 7.92
N THR A 97 -1.29 8.82 6.94
CA THR A 97 -0.97 9.83 5.93
C THR A 97 -2.20 10.17 5.07
N GLY A 98 -3.06 9.20 4.79
CA GLY A 98 -4.35 9.42 4.12
C GLY A 98 -5.22 10.42 4.90
N HIS A 99 -5.37 10.24 6.22
CA HIS A 99 -6.08 11.18 7.09
C HIS A 99 -5.43 12.56 7.12
N ALA A 100 -4.09 12.62 7.18
CA ALA A 100 -3.35 13.87 7.12
C ALA A 100 -3.62 14.64 5.82
N LEU A 101 -3.61 13.96 4.68
CA LEU A 101 -3.91 14.56 3.37
C LEU A 101 -5.36 15.07 3.30
N VAL A 102 -6.32 14.26 3.74
CA VAL A 102 -7.73 14.66 3.77
C VAL A 102 -7.92 15.93 4.59
N THR A 103 -7.33 15.97 5.78
CA THR A 103 -7.49 17.08 6.71
C THR A 103 -6.74 18.34 6.26
N GLU A 104 -5.45 18.23 5.96
CA GLU A 104 -4.60 19.39 5.65
C GLU A 104 -4.89 20.00 4.29
N MET A 105 -5.34 19.21 3.33
CA MET A 105 -5.66 19.67 1.98
C MET A 105 -7.16 19.87 1.76
N GLU A 106 -7.97 19.75 2.84
CA GLU A 106 -9.44 19.92 2.80
C GLU A 106 -10.10 19.07 1.68
N LEU A 107 -9.66 17.80 1.53
CA LEU A 107 -10.12 16.95 0.44
C LEU A 107 -11.54 16.44 0.68
N PRO A 108 -12.40 16.41 -0.35
CA PRO A 108 -13.74 15.86 -0.21
C PRO A 108 -13.71 14.33 -0.12
N VAL A 109 -14.32 13.76 0.90
CA VAL A 109 -14.54 12.32 1.07
C VAL A 109 -16.04 12.04 1.03
N LEU A 110 -16.43 11.08 0.17
CA LEU A 110 -17.83 10.67 -0.04
C LEU A 110 -18.11 9.31 0.62
N GLY A 111 -17.80 9.17 1.87
CA GLY A 111 -17.97 7.91 2.59
C GLY A 111 -17.28 7.95 3.93
N ARG A 112 -16.86 6.79 4.41
CA ARG A 112 -16.06 6.73 5.63
C ARG A 112 -14.63 7.15 5.33
N ASP A 113 -14.07 8.03 6.15
CA ASP A 113 -12.68 8.47 6.04
C ASP A 113 -11.70 7.30 6.14
N GLU A 114 -12.03 6.31 6.94
CA GLU A 114 -11.27 5.08 7.13
C GLU A 114 -11.12 4.26 5.84
N ASP A 115 -12.23 4.09 5.09
CA ASP A 115 -12.20 3.40 3.80
C ASP A 115 -11.38 4.19 2.76
N ALA A 116 -11.42 5.51 2.83
CA ALA A 116 -10.60 6.38 1.97
C ALA A 116 -9.11 6.27 2.33
N ALA A 117 -8.75 6.31 3.62
CA ALA A 117 -7.37 6.17 4.09
C ALA A 117 -6.79 4.79 3.74
N ASP A 118 -7.55 3.71 3.91
CA ASP A 118 -7.14 2.37 3.47
C ASP A 118 -6.88 2.33 1.96
N ALA A 119 -7.81 2.88 1.17
CA ALA A 119 -7.65 2.92 -0.28
C ALA A 119 -6.44 3.77 -0.70
N PHE A 120 -6.14 4.87 -0.01
CA PHE A 120 -4.93 5.67 -0.22
C PHE A 120 -3.68 4.82 0.00
N ALA A 121 -3.57 4.18 1.17
CA ALA A 121 -2.41 3.37 1.53
C ALA A 121 -2.16 2.27 0.48
N VAL A 122 -3.19 1.50 0.13
CA VAL A 122 -3.10 0.44 -0.88
C VAL A 122 -2.69 0.99 -2.24
N VAL A 123 -3.39 2.00 -2.74
CA VAL A 123 -3.14 2.56 -4.09
C VAL A 123 -1.74 3.15 -4.19
N MET A 124 -1.28 3.88 -3.17
CA MET A 124 0.06 4.48 -3.19
C MET A 124 1.17 3.43 -3.11
N LEU A 125 1.03 2.42 -2.25
CA LEU A 125 1.99 1.33 -2.16
C LEU A 125 2.05 0.52 -3.47
N LEU A 126 0.91 0.22 -4.09
CA LEU A 126 0.88 -0.46 -5.39
C LEU A 126 1.50 0.39 -6.51
N LYS A 127 1.32 1.72 -6.50
CA LYS A 127 1.95 2.63 -7.45
C LYS A 127 3.47 2.75 -7.28
N VAL A 128 4.00 2.54 -6.08
CA VAL A 128 5.45 2.42 -5.87
C VAL A 128 6.02 1.25 -6.68
N GLY A 129 5.26 0.17 -6.84
CA GLY A 129 5.53 -0.91 -7.79
C GLY A 129 6.78 -1.74 -7.50
N THR A 130 7.28 -1.71 -6.26
CA THR A 130 8.42 -2.56 -5.85
C THR A 130 7.92 -3.84 -5.18
N ALA A 131 8.69 -4.91 -5.26
CA ALA A 131 8.37 -6.16 -4.56
C ALA A 131 8.17 -5.95 -3.06
N MET A 132 8.90 -4.98 -2.46
CA MET A 132 8.72 -4.60 -1.06
C MET A 132 7.37 -3.94 -0.82
N SER A 133 6.99 -2.94 -1.61
CA SER A 133 5.71 -2.24 -1.42
C SER A 133 4.50 -3.18 -1.64
N HIS A 134 4.60 -4.13 -2.55
CA HIS A 134 3.58 -5.16 -2.74
C HIS A 134 3.49 -6.09 -1.53
N ARG A 135 4.62 -6.52 -0.95
CA ARG A 135 4.62 -7.30 0.29
C ARG A 135 3.99 -6.55 1.46
N VAL A 136 4.23 -5.25 1.61
CA VAL A 136 3.57 -4.43 2.64
C VAL A 136 2.05 -4.55 2.55
N VAL A 137 1.48 -4.46 1.35
CA VAL A 137 0.02 -4.57 1.16
C VAL A 137 -0.47 -6.00 1.43
N VAL A 138 0.32 -7.04 1.07
CA VAL A 138 0.01 -8.43 1.42
C VAL A 138 -0.02 -8.63 2.94
N GLU A 139 0.99 -8.12 3.66
CA GLU A 139 1.03 -8.23 5.13
C GLU A 139 -0.11 -7.45 5.80
N ALA A 140 -0.54 -6.33 5.22
CA ALA A 140 -1.70 -5.59 5.71
C ALA A 140 -3.01 -6.37 5.54
N ALA A 141 -3.26 -6.97 4.38
CA ALA A 141 -4.41 -7.84 4.17
C ALA A 141 -4.40 -9.02 5.16
N LYS A 142 -3.23 -9.65 5.33
CA LYS A 142 -3.02 -10.74 6.28
C LYS A 142 -3.35 -10.30 7.71
N ALA A 143 -2.88 -9.13 8.15
CA ALA A 143 -3.15 -8.65 9.50
C ALA A 143 -4.65 -8.50 9.76
N TRP A 144 -5.41 -7.93 8.83
CA TRP A 144 -6.86 -7.80 8.99
C TRP A 144 -7.58 -9.15 9.07
N PHE A 145 -7.17 -10.16 8.27
CA PHE A 145 -7.72 -11.51 8.39
C PHE A 145 -7.35 -12.17 9.74
N LEU A 146 -6.12 -11.96 10.23
CA LEU A 146 -5.69 -12.51 11.51
C LEU A 146 -6.38 -11.80 12.68
N THR A 147 -6.63 -10.49 12.58
CA THR A 147 -7.40 -9.72 13.57
C THR A 147 -8.84 -10.25 13.65
N ASP A 148 -9.51 -10.41 12.51
CA ASP A 148 -10.85 -11.02 12.46
C ASP A 148 -10.87 -12.43 13.07
N LEU A 149 -9.83 -13.22 12.83
CA LEU A 149 -9.70 -14.55 13.42
C LEU A 149 -9.50 -14.48 14.94
N ARG A 150 -8.66 -13.55 15.45
CA ARG A 150 -8.46 -13.30 16.86
C ARG A 150 -9.79 -12.93 17.52
N ASP A 151 -10.46 -11.92 17.00
CA ASP A 151 -11.72 -11.42 17.54
C ASP A 151 -12.79 -12.52 17.63
N LYS A 152 -12.92 -13.33 16.57
CA LYS A 152 -13.84 -14.50 16.53
C LYS A 152 -13.48 -15.57 17.57
N LYS A 153 -12.19 -15.83 17.83
CA LYS A 153 -11.75 -16.83 18.81
C LYS A 153 -11.90 -16.32 20.25
N GLU A 154 -11.74 -15.02 20.47
CA GLU A 154 -11.91 -14.38 21.76
C GLU A 154 -13.40 -14.14 22.10
N GLY A 155 -14.26 -14.29 21.11
CA GLY A 155 -15.71 -14.15 21.27
C GLY A 155 -16.19 -12.72 21.18
N ASP A 156 -15.37 -11.82 20.64
CA ASP A 156 -15.70 -10.42 20.45
C ASP A 156 -16.80 -10.27 19.40
N LYS A 157 -17.69 -9.36 19.68
CA LYS A 157 -18.78 -9.04 18.76
C LYS A 157 -18.37 -7.89 17.86
N PRO A 158 -18.66 -7.97 16.54
CA PRO A 158 -18.35 -6.88 15.65
C PRO A 158 -19.12 -5.60 16.02
N GLU A 159 -18.40 -4.50 16.15
CA GLU A 159 -18.97 -3.18 16.44
C GLU A 159 -19.45 -2.52 15.14
N LEU A 160 -20.71 -2.75 14.79
CA LEU A 160 -21.30 -2.27 13.53
C LEU A 160 -21.45 -0.74 13.44
N TYR A 161 -21.30 -0.04 14.56
CA TYR A 161 -21.37 1.42 14.67
C TYR A 161 -20.00 2.11 14.64
N ASP A 162 -18.93 1.34 14.58
CA ASP A 162 -17.56 1.87 14.49
C ASP A 162 -17.34 2.64 13.18
N SER A 163 -16.50 3.64 13.22
CA SER A 163 -16.05 4.38 12.02
C SER A 163 -15.28 3.48 11.06
N HIS A 164 -14.57 2.47 11.59
CA HIS A 164 -13.87 1.48 10.78
C HIS A 164 -14.82 0.42 10.21
N GLY A 165 -14.45 -0.13 9.06
CA GLY A 165 -15.05 -1.34 8.54
C GLY A 165 -14.67 -2.55 9.37
N LEU A 166 -15.47 -3.62 9.28
CA LEU A 166 -15.10 -4.89 9.91
C LEU A 166 -13.76 -5.40 9.38
N SER A 167 -12.95 -5.99 10.26
CA SER A 167 -11.60 -6.49 9.93
C SER A 167 -11.59 -7.35 8.67
N GLU A 168 -12.53 -8.30 8.54
CA GLU A 168 -12.68 -9.14 7.35
C GLU A 168 -13.08 -8.34 6.09
N GLN A 169 -13.91 -7.32 6.21
CA GLN A 169 -14.27 -6.44 5.09
C GLN A 169 -13.08 -5.63 4.59
N ARG A 170 -12.29 -5.04 5.51
CA ARG A 170 -11.06 -4.31 5.18
C ARG A 170 -10.07 -5.23 4.47
N ALA A 171 -9.86 -6.46 4.98
CA ALA A 171 -9.00 -7.45 4.36
C ALA A 171 -9.39 -7.73 2.91
N TYR A 172 -10.66 -8.05 2.65
CA TYR A 172 -11.15 -8.32 1.29
C TYR A 172 -11.09 -7.09 0.38
N GLN A 173 -11.28 -5.90 0.91
CA GLN A 173 -11.13 -4.67 0.13
C GLN A 173 -9.69 -4.48 -0.34
N ILE A 174 -8.71 -4.68 0.55
CA ILE A 174 -7.28 -4.62 0.23
C ILE A 174 -6.95 -5.65 -0.86
N VAL A 175 -7.32 -6.93 -0.66
CA VAL A 175 -7.08 -7.99 -1.65
C VAL A 175 -7.70 -7.64 -3.00
N CYS A 176 -8.92 -7.13 -3.01
CA CYS A 176 -9.59 -6.74 -4.25
C CYS A 176 -8.87 -5.59 -4.96
N LEU A 177 -8.38 -4.59 -4.26
CA LEU A 177 -7.58 -3.52 -4.86
C LEU A 177 -6.26 -4.06 -5.44
N MET A 178 -5.61 -5.01 -4.77
CA MET A 178 -4.41 -5.68 -5.28
C MET A 178 -4.71 -6.45 -6.57
N VAL A 179 -5.70 -7.34 -6.55
CA VAL A 179 -6.15 -8.11 -7.73
C VAL A 179 -6.57 -7.16 -8.85
N GLY A 180 -7.25 -6.08 -8.53
CA GLY A 180 -7.67 -5.05 -9.49
C GLY A 180 -6.52 -4.29 -10.14
N SER A 181 -5.40 -4.14 -9.43
CA SER A 181 -4.18 -3.52 -9.96
C SER A 181 -3.44 -4.42 -10.93
N ASN A 182 -3.26 -5.70 -10.56
CA ASN A 182 -2.60 -6.72 -11.37
C ASN A 182 -3.12 -8.12 -11.00
N LYS A 183 -4.07 -8.63 -11.80
CA LYS A 183 -4.72 -9.92 -11.54
C LYS A 183 -3.74 -11.10 -11.55
N GLU A 184 -2.79 -11.09 -12.48
CA GLU A 184 -1.83 -12.21 -12.62
C GLU A 184 -0.86 -12.27 -11.44
N GLU A 185 -0.38 -11.11 -11.00
CA GLU A 185 0.56 -11.04 -9.87
C GLU A 185 -0.07 -11.47 -8.55
N PHE A 186 -1.34 -11.10 -8.32
CA PHE A 186 -2.04 -11.37 -7.06
C PHE A 186 -3.03 -12.53 -7.14
N LYS A 187 -2.90 -13.38 -8.16
CA LYS A 187 -3.77 -14.54 -8.34
C LYS A 187 -3.71 -15.51 -7.15
N ASP A 188 -2.51 -15.86 -6.73
CA ASP A 188 -2.31 -16.79 -5.61
C ASP A 188 -2.91 -16.23 -4.31
N LEU A 189 -2.75 -14.92 -4.06
CA LEU A 189 -3.37 -14.26 -2.91
C LEU A 189 -4.90 -14.32 -2.98
N ALA A 190 -5.49 -14.10 -4.16
CA ALA A 190 -6.93 -14.22 -4.33
C ALA A 190 -7.44 -15.65 -4.05
N GLU A 191 -6.67 -16.67 -4.45
CA GLU A 191 -6.96 -18.08 -4.17
C GLU A 191 -6.79 -18.39 -2.67
N GLU A 192 -5.70 -17.98 -2.05
CA GLU A 192 -5.42 -18.19 -0.62
C GLU A 192 -6.49 -17.54 0.27
N THR A 193 -6.95 -16.35 -0.08
CA THR A 193 -8.00 -15.64 0.65
C THR A 193 -9.41 -16.08 0.26
N ASN A 194 -9.55 -16.99 -0.72
CA ASN A 194 -10.81 -17.41 -1.29
C ASN A 194 -11.68 -16.24 -1.79
N LEU A 195 -11.08 -15.19 -2.36
CA LEU A 195 -11.83 -14.12 -3.00
C LEU A 195 -12.64 -14.71 -4.17
N PRO A 196 -14.00 -14.66 -4.14
CA PRO A 196 -14.82 -15.28 -5.19
C PRO A 196 -14.46 -14.77 -6.59
N GLU A 197 -14.44 -15.65 -7.59
CA GLU A 197 -14.11 -15.28 -8.98
C GLU A 197 -15.02 -14.15 -9.50
N GLU A 198 -16.30 -14.24 -9.22
CA GLU A 198 -17.29 -13.19 -9.50
C GLU A 198 -16.90 -11.83 -8.91
N ARG A 199 -16.28 -11.82 -7.71
CA ARG A 199 -15.78 -10.59 -7.09
C ARG A 199 -14.48 -10.11 -7.75
N GLN A 200 -13.58 -11.04 -8.10
CA GLN A 200 -12.32 -10.70 -8.79
C GLN A 200 -12.57 -9.95 -10.11
N GLU A 201 -13.64 -10.31 -10.86
CA GLU A 201 -14.00 -9.62 -12.12
C GLU A 201 -14.30 -8.13 -11.94
N THR A 202 -14.79 -7.73 -10.77
CA THR A 202 -15.13 -6.34 -10.47
C THR A 202 -13.98 -5.54 -9.86
N CYS A 203 -12.96 -6.20 -9.33
CA CYS A 203 -11.85 -5.57 -8.60
C CYS A 203 -11.06 -4.56 -9.45
N GLN A 204 -10.90 -4.80 -10.75
CA GLN A 204 -10.23 -3.85 -11.64
C GLN A 204 -10.95 -2.50 -11.69
N ARG A 205 -12.29 -2.52 -11.69
CA ARG A 205 -13.08 -1.29 -11.64
C ARG A 205 -12.86 -0.55 -10.33
N ASP A 206 -12.86 -1.28 -9.21
CA ASP A 206 -12.70 -0.69 -7.89
C ASP A 206 -11.31 -0.05 -7.74
N TYR A 207 -10.25 -0.75 -8.17
CA TYR A 207 -8.90 -0.18 -8.18
C TYR A 207 -8.79 1.07 -9.07
N LYS A 208 -9.36 1.02 -10.29
CA LYS A 208 -9.36 2.18 -11.18
C LYS A 208 -10.08 3.37 -10.57
N HIS A 209 -11.22 3.15 -9.92
CA HIS A 209 -11.99 4.21 -9.25
C HIS A 209 -11.20 4.79 -8.08
N ALA A 210 -10.67 3.97 -7.17
CA ALA A 210 -9.86 4.43 -6.04
C ALA A 210 -8.63 5.21 -6.52
N SER A 211 -7.88 4.64 -7.47
CA SER A 211 -6.67 5.26 -8.03
C SER A 211 -6.97 6.59 -8.75
N TRP A 212 -8.06 6.64 -9.52
CA TRP A 212 -8.48 7.87 -10.21
C TRP A 212 -8.97 8.93 -9.22
N SER A 213 -9.78 8.54 -8.23
CA SER A 213 -10.32 9.47 -7.22
C SER A 213 -9.20 10.13 -6.45
N TRP A 214 -8.27 9.36 -5.90
CA TRP A 214 -7.11 9.90 -5.20
C TRP A 214 -6.23 10.77 -6.09
N ALA A 215 -5.96 10.36 -7.34
CA ALA A 215 -5.22 11.18 -8.29
C ALA A 215 -5.93 12.52 -8.56
N LYS A 216 -7.28 12.49 -8.66
CA LYS A 216 -8.07 13.67 -9.00
C LYS A 216 -8.16 14.67 -7.85
N VAL A 217 -8.40 14.21 -6.63
CA VAL A 217 -8.49 15.11 -5.47
C VAL A 217 -7.12 15.70 -5.09
N LEU A 218 -6.02 15.00 -5.36
CA LEU A 218 -4.66 15.45 -5.09
C LEU A 218 -4.03 16.29 -6.22
N GLU A 219 -4.67 16.38 -7.40
CA GLU A 219 -4.10 17.00 -8.60
C GLU A 219 -3.60 18.43 -8.36
N SER A 220 -4.38 19.25 -7.63
CA SER A 220 -4.03 20.64 -7.31
C SER A 220 -2.96 20.79 -6.23
N HIS A 221 -2.64 19.72 -5.53
CA HIS A 221 -1.67 19.70 -4.44
C HIS A 221 -0.33 19.05 -4.85
N LEU A 222 -0.22 18.62 -6.11
CA LEU A 222 1.04 18.04 -6.61
C LEU A 222 2.12 19.12 -6.69
N ARG A 223 3.31 18.80 -6.18
CA ARG A 223 4.47 19.68 -6.24
C ARG A 223 5.04 19.70 -7.66
N ALA A 224 5.22 20.88 -8.24
CA ALA A 224 5.98 21.05 -9.46
C ALA A 224 7.49 20.85 -9.20
N ALA A 225 8.23 20.41 -10.22
CA ALA A 225 9.65 20.07 -10.06
C ALA A 225 10.50 21.25 -9.56
N GLU A 226 10.13 22.48 -9.94
CA GLU A 226 10.82 23.72 -9.59
C GLU A 226 10.47 24.25 -8.19
N GLN A 227 9.39 23.75 -7.58
CA GLN A 227 9.01 24.18 -6.24
C GLN A 227 9.93 23.55 -5.19
N PRO A 228 10.32 24.30 -4.15
CA PRO A 228 11.16 23.77 -3.08
C PRO A 228 10.42 22.64 -2.35
N LYS A 229 11.17 21.61 -1.94
CA LYS A 229 10.64 20.56 -1.07
C LYS A 229 10.43 21.12 0.32
N GLN A 230 9.28 20.80 0.91
CA GLN A 230 9.03 21.11 2.30
C GLN A 230 9.68 20.06 3.19
N ASN A 231 10.17 20.50 4.34
CA ASN A 231 10.68 19.56 5.33
C ASN A 231 9.51 19.01 6.16
N ILE A 232 9.37 17.67 6.15
CA ILE A 232 8.45 16.96 7.04
C ILE A 232 9.30 16.44 8.20
N GLU A 233 8.97 16.87 9.41
CA GLU A 233 9.72 16.45 10.60
C GLU A 233 9.51 14.97 10.90
N THR A 234 10.58 14.29 11.32
CA THR A 234 10.51 12.90 11.71
C THR A 234 11.13 12.70 13.09
N THR A 235 10.42 12.05 13.99
CA THR A 235 10.89 11.84 15.35
C THR A 235 10.62 10.41 15.81
N TYR A 236 11.66 9.75 16.28
CA TYR A 236 11.56 8.50 17.02
C TYR A 236 11.84 8.82 18.50
N TRP A 237 10.82 8.86 19.30
CA TRP A 237 10.97 8.99 20.75
C TRP A 237 11.53 7.71 21.32
N PRO A 238 12.34 7.77 22.40
CA PRO A 238 12.89 6.56 23.01
C PRO A 238 11.81 5.54 23.36
N GLY A 239 12.05 4.28 23.01
CA GLY A 239 11.24 3.16 23.49
C GLY A 239 11.30 3.07 25.02
N LYS A 240 10.26 2.54 25.66
CA LYS A 240 10.23 2.31 27.09
C LYS A 240 10.28 0.81 27.38
N GLY A 241 11.35 0.34 27.98
CA GLY A 241 11.50 -1.06 28.36
C GLY A 241 11.55 -2.01 27.16
N GLU A 242 10.55 -2.86 27.03
CA GLU A 242 10.48 -3.85 25.94
C GLU A 242 10.26 -3.24 24.55
N PHE A 243 9.85 -1.98 24.47
CA PHE A 243 9.61 -1.28 23.18
C PHE A 243 10.88 -0.66 22.56
N ASP A 244 11.99 -0.65 23.28
CA ASP A 244 13.26 -0.09 22.80
C ASP A 244 13.74 -0.76 21.50
N ILE A 245 13.50 -2.06 21.36
CA ILE A 245 13.84 -2.80 20.14
C ILE A 245 13.05 -2.30 18.92
N TYR A 246 11.80 -1.91 19.07
CA TYR A 246 11.00 -1.38 17.98
C TYR A 246 11.49 0.00 17.57
N GLU A 247 11.81 0.88 18.53
CA GLU A 247 12.43 2.18 18.26
C GLU A 247 13.70 2.02 17.42
N GLN A 248 14.63 1.20 17.90
CA GLN A 248 15.90 0.95 17.20
C GLN A 248 15.67 0.38 15.79
N SER A 249 14.74 -0.57 15.67
CA SER A 249 14.40 -1.21 14.40
C SER A 249 13.86 -0.23 13.38
N PHE A 250 12.84 0.55 13.73
CA PHE A 250 12.20 1.49 12.78
C PHE A 250 13.12 2.66 12.43
N ARG A 251 13.93 3.12 13.38
CA ARG A 251 14.98 4.12 13.14
C ARG A 251 16.05 3.59 12.19
N SER A 252 16.51 2.34 12.36
CA SER A 252 17.50 1.74 11.47
C SER A 252 16.98 1.58 10.04
N LEU A 253 15.69 1.28 9.88
CA LEU A 253 14.98 1.24 8.59
C LEU A 253 14.81 2.61 7.96
N ARG A 254 14.93 3.70 8.73
CA ARG A 254 14.58 5.05 8.32
C ARG A 254 13.14 5.12 7.78
N MET A 255 12.22 4.46 8.48
CA MET A 255 10.84 4.29 8.02
C MET A 255 10.14 5.65 7.86
N LEU A 256 10.20 6.50 8.86
CA LEU A 256 9.57 7.82 8.82
C LEU A 256 10.20 8.71 7.74
N GLU A 257 11.54 8.75 7.65
CA GLU A 257 12.24 9.58 6.68
C GLU A 257 11.96 9.14 5.24
N THR A 258 11.79 7.83 5.02
CA THR A 258 11.46 7.30 3.68
C THR A 258 10.07 7.78 3.23
N VAL A 259 9.09 7.74 4.12
CA VAL A 259 7.74 8.24 3.82
C VAL A 259 7.74 9.76 3.74
N ALA A 260 8.34 10.46 4.70
CA ALA A 260 8.46 11.92 4.70
C ALA A 260 9.09 12.46 3.42
N GLY A 261 10.18 11.82 2.97
CA GLY A 261 10.85 12.19 1.72
C GLY A 261 9.93 12.09 0.51
N ARG A 262 9.17 11.00 0.39
CA ARG A 262 8.21 10.82 -0.71
C ARG A 262 7.06 11.83 -0.66
N LEU A 263 6.52 12.10 0.52
CA LEU A 263 5.46 13.09 0.72
C LEU A 263 5.93 14.51 0.37
N ALA A 264 7.14 14.86 0.77
CA ALA A 264 7.77 16.13 0.42
C ALA A 264 8.10 16.26 -1.08
N ASP A 265 8.39 15.13 -1.74
CA ASP A 265 8.64 15.10 -3.19
C ASP A 265 7.35 15.24 -4.01
N GLN A 266 6.26 14.69 -3.53
CA GLN A 266 5.01 14.59 -4.29
C GLN A 266 4.07 15.77 -4.08
N TYR A 267 3.99 16.31 -2.86
CA TYR A 267 2.93 17.26 -2.49
C TYR A 267 3.44 18.58 -1.97
N VAL A 268 2.62 19.63 -2.18
CA VAL A 268 2.75 20.92 -1.52
C VAL A 268 1.81 20.93 -0.31
N TRP A 269 2.39 20.89 0.88
CA TRP A 269 1.63 20.89 2.12
C TRP A 269 1.27 22.32 2.52
N PRO A 270 0.01 22.63 2.89
CA PRO A 270 -0.40 23.95 3.36
C PRO A 270 0.33 24.38 4.64
N HIS A 271 0.62 23.41 5.49
CA HIS A 271 1.29 23.60 6.77
C HIS A 271 2.40 22.56 6.97
N PRO A 272 3.40 22.85 7.82
CA PRO A 272 4.36 21.82 8.25
C PRO A 272 3.67 20.69 9.00
N ILE A 273 4.02 19.45 8.66
CA ILE A 273 3.54 18.26 9.34
C ILE A 273 4.70 17.46 9.94
N GLY A 274 4.40 16.59 10.88
CA GLY A 274 5.38 15.69 11.50
C GLY A 274 4.93 14.24 11.51
N LEU A 275 5.91 13.32 11.44
CA LEU A 275 5.71 11.88 11.61
C LEU A 275 6.47 11.45 12.85
N GLU A 276 5.80 10.83 13.80
CA GLU A 276 6.40 10.45 15.09
C GLU A 276 6.10 9.00 15.46
N MET A 277 7.06 8.35 16.08
CA MET A 277 6.90 7.06 16.75
C MET A 277 7.25 7.20 18.23
N ALA A 278 6.44 6.60 19.12
CA ALA A 278 6.63 6.73 20.55
C ALA A 278 6.05 5.52 21.31
N SER A 279 6.46 5.36 22.59
CA SER A 279 5.69 4.56 23.56
C SER A 279 4.54 5.41 24.07
N CYS A 280 3.32 5.08 23.67
CA CYS A 280 2.11 5.84 23.97
C CYS A 280 1.38 5.38 25.24
N GLY A 281 1.62 4.13 25.68
CA GLY A 281 0.85 3.46 26.73
C GLY A 281 -0.48 2.86 26.25
N GLU A 282 -0.72 2.84 24.95
CA GLU A 282 -1.90 2.29 24.29
C GLU A 282 -1.52 1.67 22.93
N ILE A 283 -2.30 0.70 22.44
CA ILE A 283 -2.17 0.14 21.10
C ILE A 283 -2.90 1.08 20.15
N ASN A 284 -2.18 1.96 19.47
CA ASN A 284 -2.80 2.99 18.62
C ASN A 284 -1.86 3.51 17.55
N ALA A 285 -2.47 4.10 16.50
CA ALA A 285 -1.86 5.04 15.57
C ALA A 285 -2.92 6.09 15.23
N LYS A 286 -2.52 7.34 15.00
CA LYS A 286 -3.47 8.40 14.67
C LYS A 286 -2.81 9.61 14.02
N TRP A 287 -3.51 10.23 13.10
CA TRP A 287 -3.31 11.61 12.74
C TRP A 287 -3.92 12.53 13.78
N GLN A 288 -3.19 13.55 14.23
CA GLN A 288 -3.65 14.57 15.20
C GLN A 288 -3.68 15.95 14.53
N PRO A 289 -4.87 16.43 14.10
CA PRO A 289 -4.99 17.71 13.41
C PRO A 289 -4.51 18.92 14.25
N GLU A 290 -4.68 18.85 15.58
CA GLU A 290 -4.37 19.97 16.49
C GLU A 290 -2.89 20.35 16.46
N ASN A 291 -2.02 19.38 16.31
CA ASN A 291 -0.57 19.59 16.26
C ASN A 291 0.06 19.20 14.91
N ARG A 292 -0.75 18.76 13.95
CA ARG A 292 -0.35 18.32 12.60
C ARG A 292 0.70 17.23 12.62
N LYS A 293 0.48 16.21 13.44
CA LYS A 293 1.41 15.08 13.60
C LYS A 293 0.71 13.74 13.46
N THR A 294 1.36 12.84 12.75
CA THR A 294 1.03 11.43 12.75
C THR A 294 1.81 10.74 13.85
N PHE A 295 1.13 10.02 14.72
CA PHE A 295 1.72 9.21 15.79
C PHE A 295 1.50 7.73 15.53
N LEU A 296 2.58 6.95 15.65
CA LEU A 296 2.53 5.49 15.69
C LEU A 296 3.10 5.01 17.02
N CYS A 297 2.33 4.23 17.74
CA CYS A 297 2.73 3.69 19.03
C CYS A 297 3.55 2.41 18.87
N TYR A 298 4.64 2.24 19.61
CA TYR A 298 5.42 0.99 19.59
C TYR A 298 4.61 -0.19 20.14
N GLU A 299 3.62 0.08 20.98
CA GLU A 299 2.64 -0.90 21.47
C GLU A 299 1.85 -1.55 20.31
N LEU A 300 1.56 -0.81 19.24
CA LEU A 300 0.93 -1.36 18.04
C LEU A 300 1.86 -2.34 17.31
N ALA A 301 3.16 -2.03 17.24
CA ALA A 301 4.14 -2.97 16.68
C ALA A 301 4.22 -4.26 17.50
N GLN A 302 4.11 -4.14 18.84
CA GLN A 302 4.05 -5.29 19.75
C GLN A 302 2.76 -6.11 19.53
N ASP A 303 1.61 -5.46 19.37
CA ASP A 303 0.35 -6.14 19.08
C ASP A 303 0.43 -6.93 17.75
N PHE A 304 0.97 -6.36 16.70
CA PHE A 304 1.23 -7.08 15.47
C PHE A 304 2.18 -8.27 15.68
N ALA A 305 3.22 -8.12 16.48
CA ALA A 305 4.13 -9.21 16.77
C ALA A 305 3.42 -10.37 17.52
N GLU A 306 2.56 -10.06 18.48
CA GLU A 306 1.76 -11.03 19.20
C GLU A 306 0.70 -11.67 18.30
N LEU A 307 0.01 -10.89 17.51
CA LEU A 307 -0.95 -11.37 16.53
C LEU A 307 -0.31 -12.42 15.57
N TYR A 308 0.86 -12.12 15.03
CA TYR A 308 1.57 -13.06 14.15
C TYR A 308 2.11 -14.27 14.92
N ARG A 309 2.63 -14.07 16.14
CA ARG A 309 3.09 -15.16 17.02
C ARG A 309 1.99 -16.20 17.24
N ASP A 310 0.79 -15.73 17.55
CA ASP A 310 -0.31 -16.57 18.01
C ASP A 310 -1.15 -17.14 16.85
N TYR A 311 -1.36 -16.36 15.81
CA TYR A 311 -2.28 -16.68 14.72
C TYR A 311 -1.62 -16.80 13.33
N GLY A 312 -0.37 -16.35 13.15
CA GLY A 312 0.30 -16.33 11.84
C GLY A 312 0.40 -17.69 11.13
N GLN A 313 0.37 -18.80 11.87
CA GLN A 313 0.35 -20.14 11.27
C GLN A 313 -1.00 -20.52 10.66
N GLU A 314 -2.07 -19.90 11.13
CA GLU A 314 -3.41 -20.13 10.59
C GLU A 314 -3.53 -19.64 9.13
N TRP A 315 -2.73 -18.62 8.78
CA TRP A 315 -2.62 -18.13 7.40
C TRP A 315 -2.07 -19.19 6.43
N ASN A 316 -1.07 -19.96 6.88
CA ASN A 316 -0.39 -20.97 6.08
C ASN A 316 -1.04 -22.38 6.23
N ALA A 317 -2.08 -22.50 7.05
CA ALA A 317 -2.80 -23.75 7.16
C ALA A 317 -3.63 -23.99 5.90
N PRO A 318 -3.62 -25.21 5.30
CA PRO A 318 -4.54 -25.52 4.21
C PRO A 318 -5.97 -25.23 4.69
N PRO A 319 -6.83 -24.61 3.87
CA PRO A 319 -8.14 -24.18 4.28
C PRO A 319 -8.92 -25.35 4.89
N LYS A 320 -9.00 -25.35 6.23
CA LYS A 320 -9.95 -26.19 6.94
C LYS A 320 -11.31 -25.77 6.40
N GLU A 321 -12.13 -26.76 6.00
CA GLU A 321 -13.45 -26.57 5.39
C GLU A 321 -14.04 -25.16 5.54
N LYS A 322 -14.19 -24.50 4.43
CA LYS A 322 -14.74 -23.13 4.23
C LYS A 322 -15.68 -22.68 5.36
N TRP A 323 -15.13 -22.29 6.52
CA TRP A 323 -15.87 -21.84 7.72
C TRP A 323 -16.78 -20.62 7.44
N TRP A 324 -16.47 -19.86 6.38
CA TRP A 324 -17.21 -18.69 5.91
C TRP A 324 -18.30 -19.02 4.88
N GLN A 325 -18.44 -20.30 4.41
CA GLN A 325 -19.58 -20.68 3.58
C GLN A 325 -20.82 -20.83 4.48
N PRO A 326 -21.74 -19.85 4.50
CA PRO A 326 -22.97 -19.98 5.25
C PRO A 326 -23.69 -21.28 4.83
N LYS A 327 -24.25 -22.01 5.79
CA LYS A 327 -24.97 -23.26 5.50
C LYS A 327 -26.10 -23.11 4.47
N TRP A 328 -26.56 -21.89 4.22
CA TRP A 328 -27.56 -21.59 3.18
C TRP A 328 -26.98 -21.62 1.75
N TRP A 329 -25.67 -21.32 1.56
CA TRP A 329 -25.01 -21.41 0.24
C TRP A 329 -25.05 -22.84 -0.34
N LYS A 330 -24.97 -23.86 0.50
CA LYS A 330 -25.08 -25.26 0.08
C LYS A 330 -26.49 -25.64 -0.40
N ARG A 331 -27.52 -24.84 -0.06
CA ARG A 331 -28.91 -25.08 -0.53
C ARG A 331 -29.17 -24.47 -1.89
N ALA A 332 -28.53 -23.35 -2.23
CA ALA A 332 -28.72 -22.66 -3.51
C ALA A 332 -28.12 -23.42 -4.72
N LYS A 333 -27.18 -24.35 -4.50
CA LYS A 333 -26.58 -25.18 -5.57
C LYS A 333 -27.32 -26.51 -5.81
N LYS A 334 -28.43 -26.77 -5.12
CA LYS A 334 -29.23 -28.00 -5.26
C LYS A 334 -30.63 -27.76 -5.84
N GLY A 335 -30.90 -26.58 -6.37
CA GLY A 335 -32.14 -26.22 -7.04
C GLY A 335 -31.95 -26.05 -8.54
#